data_a10788e71e235f69822b62049fc3764c
#
_entry.id   a10788e71e235f69822b62049fc3764c
#
_cell.length_a   1.000
_cell.length_b   1.000
_cell.length_c   1.000
_cell.angle_alpha   90.00
_cell.angle_beta   90.00
_cell.angle_gamma   90.00
#
_symmetry.space_group_name_H-M   'P 1'
#
loop_
_entity.id
_entity.type
_entity.pdbx_description
1 polymer ?
#
loop_
_entity_poly.entity_id
_entity_poly.type
_entity_poly.pdbx_seq_one_letter_code
_entity_poly.pdbx_strand_id
1 'polypeptide(L)'
;LNLQKFSRFVLAPKQYGFHGTIKAPFRLKDGYTYNDLENKVGEISKQIHSFHLDKLIIKKLGYFIALIPTNNLKVNEVSNKFVEGLDYLRDELSENEIKKRNPIKLTSRQKKMLFKWGYPYVFNEFKFHLTLTSKLNIEEIDDVFKSLQNILTQFNLIKINFNSVCIFGQKSDEKFYFIKRFKFNNL
;
A
#
# COMPACT_ATOMS: atom_id res chain seq x y z
N LEU A 1 7.81 -25.25 -6.47
CA LEU A 1 7.23 -24.91 -5.15
C LEU A 1 6.08 -25.86 -4.85
N ASN A 2 6.16 -26.60 -3.72
CA ASN A 2 5.07 -27.43 -3.25
C ASN A 2 3.91 -26.51 -2.81
N LEU A 3 2.64 -26.87 -3.13
CA LEU A 3 1.42 -26.08 -2.80
C LEU A 3 1.32 -25.71 -1.31
N GLN A 4 1.74 -26.60 -0.41
CA GLN A 4 1.76 -26.31 1.04
C GLN A 4 2.77 -25.22 1.43
N LYS A 5 3.96 -25.21 0.82
CA LYS A 5 4.92 -24.13 1.01
C LYS A 5 4.42 -22.81 0.41
N PHE A 6 3.77 -22.86 -0.75
CA PHE A 6 3.21 -21.68 -1.39
C PHE A 6 2.13 -21.01 -0.53
N SER A 7 1.21 -21.76 0.04
CA SER A 7 0.15 -21.21 0.90
C SER A 7 0.71 -20.43 2.10
N ARG A 8 1.81 -20.90 2.71
CA ARG A 8 2.49 -20.20 3.81
C ARG A 8 3.08 -18.86 3.37
N PHE A 9 3.66 -18.81 2.17
CA PHE A 9 4.29 -17.59 1.67
C PHE A 9 3.32 -16.47 1.35
N VAL A 10 2.05 -16.77 1.10
CA VAL A 10 1.03 -15.79 0.72
C VAL A 10 -0.01 -15.50 1.82
N LEU A 11 0.17 -16.02 3.04
CA LEU A 11 -0.81 -15.87 4.13
C LEU A 11 -1.14 -14.40 4.43
N ALA A 12 -0.12 -13.54 4.57
CA ALA A 12 -0.34 -12.13 4.86
C ALA A 12 -0.93 -11.37 3.64
N PRO A 13 -0.33 -11.40 2.43
CA PRO A 13 -0.90 -10.71 1.30
C PRO A 13 -2.30 -11.22 0.89
N LYS A 14 -2.63 -12.50 1.13
CA LYS A 14 -3.96 -13.06 0.86
C LYS A 14 -5.07 -12.37 1.67
N GLN A 15 -4.78 -11.82 2.84
CA GLN A 15 -5.77 -11.13 3.67
C GLN A 15 -6.28 -9.83 3.04
N TYR A 16 -5.51 -9.22 2.16
CA TYR A 16 -5.84 -7.94 1.53
C TYR A 16 -6.15 -8.08 0.03
N GLY A 17 -5.91 -9.25 -0.57
CA GLY A 17 -5.84 -9.40 -2.02
C GLY A 17 -4.59 -8.72 -2.62
N PHE A 18 -4.42 -8.83 -3.93
CA PHE A 18 -3.30 -8.23 -4.65
C PHE A 18 -3.55 -6.74 -4.88
N HIS A 19 -2.83 -5.88 -4.18
CA HIS A 19 -3.01 -4.42 -4.21
C HIS A 19 -1.72 -3.67 -3.91
N GLY A 20 -1.74 -2.36 -4.21
CA GLY A 20 -0.75 -1.39 -3.72
C GLY A 20 -1.42 -0.34 -2.84
N THR A 21 -0.92 -0.15 -1.63
CA THR A 21 -1.47 0.83 -0.69
C THR A 21 -1.03 2.25 -1.05
N ILE A 22 -1.99 3.16 -1.20
CA ILE A 22 -1.74 4.59 -1.48
C ILE A 22 -1.69 5.42 -0.18
N LYS A 23 -2.60 5.15 0.74
CA LYS A 23 -2.62 5.73 2.09
C LYS A 23 -2.82 4.61 3.10
N ALA A 24 -2.02 4.59 4.14
CA ALA A 24 -2.14 3.62 5.23
C ALA A 24 -3.55 3.68 5.86
N PRO A 25 -4.09 2.55 6.34
CA PRO A 25 -5.37 2.52 7.04
C PRO A 25 -5.37 3.47 8.24
N PHE A 26 -6.52 4.10 8.47
CA PHE A 26 -6.74 5.00 9.61
C PHE A 26 -8.19 4.89 10.08
N ARG A 27 -8.45 5.29 11.33
CA ARG A 27 -9.80 5.44 11.87
C ARG A 27 -10.32 6.83 11.53
N LEU A 28 -11.63 6.90 11.21
CA LEU A 28 -12.28 8.21 11.06
C LEU A 28 -12.35 8.89 12.42
N LYS A 29 -12.03 10.19 12.43
CA LYS A 29 -12.18 11.05 13.59
C LYS A 29 -13.67 11.24 13.90
N ASP A 30 -14.01 11.38 15.17
CA ASP A 30 -15.37 11.67 15.61
C ASP A 30 -15.94 12.90 14.89
N GLY A 31 -17.20 12.80 14.51
CA GLY A 31 -17.91 13.83 13.72
C GLY A 31 -17.80 13.64 12.19
N TYR A 32 -16.94 12.74 11.69
CA TYR A 32 -16.87 12.40 10.28
C TYR A 32 -17.47 11.03 10.00
N THR A 33 -18.10 10.92 8.85
CA THR A 33 -18.79 9.70 8.39
C THR A 33 -18.07 9.05 7.22
N TYR A 34 -18.47 7.84 6.86
CA TYR A 34 -18.02 7.19 5.63
C TYR A 34 -18.35 8.06 4.40
N ASN A 35 -19.49 8.76 4.38
CA ASN A 35 -19.87 9.63 3.27
C ASN A 35 -18.89 10.79 3.08
N ASP A 36 -18.37 11.37 4.16
CA ASP A 36 -17.36 12.42 4.09
C ASP A 36 -16.06 11.90 3.47
N LEU A 37 -15.63 10.69 3.88
CA LEU A 37 -14.48 10.01 3.29
C LEU A 37 -14.72 9.72 1.80
N GLU A 38 -15.87 9.15 1.47
CA GLU A 38 -16.24 8.79 0.10
C GLU A 38 -16.24 10.01 -0.83
N ASN A 39 -16.87 11.10 -0.40
CA ASN A 39 -16.94 12.35 -1.15
C ASN A 39 -15.54 12.92 -1.38
N LYS A 40 -14.71 12.95 -0.34
CA LYS A 40 -13.34 13.49 -0.46
C LYS A 40 -12.43 12.64 -1.34
N VAL A 41 -12.51 11.32 -1.24
CA VAL A 41 -11.79 10.41 -2.15
C VAL A 41 -12.23 10.63 -3.60
N GLY A 42 -13.54 10.80 -3.83
CA GLY A 42 -14.09 11.11 -5.15
C GLY A 42 -13.60 12.45 -5.70
N GLU A 43 -13.58 13.50 -4.88
CA GLU A 43 -13.06 14.83 -5.22
C GLU A 43 -11.59 14.76 -5.65
N ILE A 44 -10.74 14.13 -4.82
CA ILE A 44 -9.31 13.98 -5.12
C ILE A 44 -9.10 13.16 -6.40
N SER A 45 -9.87 12.07 -6.57
CA SER A 45 -9.75 11.20 -7.74
C SER A 45 -10.06 11.92 -9.06
N LYS A 46 -11.02 12.84 -9.06
CA LYS A 46 -11.36 13.68 -10.23
C LYS A 46 -10.26 14.67 -10.62
N GLN A 47 -9.28 14.93 -9.75
CA GLN A 47 -8.15 15.82 -10.02
C GLN A 47 -6.91 15.07 -10.54
N ILE A 48 -7.01 13.75 -10.72
CA ILE A 48 -5.92 12.90 -11.14
C ILE A 48 -6.25 12.37 -12.54
N HIS A 49 -5.32 12.53 -13.46
CA HIS A 49 -5.39 11.87 -14.76
C HIS A 49 -4.79 10.46 -14.67
N SER A 50 -5.41 9.53 -15.38
CA SER A 50 -4.88 8.16 -15.53
C SER A 50 -3.48 8.18 -16.12
N PHE A 51 -2.65 7.25 -15.73
CA PHE A 51 -1.30 7.10 -16.28
C PHE A 51 -0.89 5.63 -16.28
N HIS A 52 0.21 5.35 -16.96
CA HIS A 52 0.82 4.02 -16.87
C HIS A 52 1.91 4.03 -15.81
N LEU A 53 1.88 3.03 -14.93
CA LEU A 53 3.07 2.69 -14.15
C LEU A 53 4.15 2.21 -15.12
N ASP A 54 5.38 2.62 -14.87
CA ASP A 54 6.51 2.05 -15.56
C ASP A 54 6.64 0.56 -15.24
N LYS A 55 7.56 -0.10 -15.94
CA LYS A 55 7.82 -1.53 -15.75
C LYS A 55 7.88 -1.89 -14.25
N LEU A 56 7.08 -2.86 -13.86
CA LEU A 56 7.17 -3.44 -12.53
C LEU A 56 8.33 -4.44 -12.49
N ILE A 57 9.14 -4.33 -11.47
CA ILE A 57 10.26 -5.24 -11.20
C ILE A 57 10.08 -5.90 -9.83
N ILE A 58 10.50 -7.15 -9.73
CA ILE A 58 10.52 -7.87 -8.46
C ILE A 58 11.68 -7.38 -7.60
N LYS A 59 11.42 -7.11 -6.32
CA LYS A 59 12.44 -6.74 -5.34
C LYS A 59 12.20 -7.38 -3.98
N LYS A 60 13.29 -7.61 -3.26
CA LYS A 60 13.29 -7.93 -1.82
C LYS A 60 13.17 -6.62 -1.05
N LEU A 61 12.18 -6.50 -0.18
CA LEU A 61 11.96 -5.36 0.71
C LEU A 61 12.10 -5.84 2.17
N GLY A 62 13.34 -5.84 2.67
CA GLY A 62 13.67 -6.50 3.93
C GLY A 62 13.40 -8.00 3.85
N TYR A 63 12.45 -8.48 4.63
CA TYR A 63 12.12 -9.91 4.72
C TYR A 63 10.97 -10.36 3.83
N PHE A 64 10.47 -9.56 2.92
CA PHE A 64 9.40 -9.94 2.00
C PHE A 64 9.73 -9.53 0.55
N ILE A 65 9.00 -10.10 -0.39
CA ILE A 65 9.16 -9.86 -1.82
C ILE A 65 7.95 -9.10 -2.33
N ALA A 66 8.19 -8.12 -3.19
CA ALA A 66 7.14 -7.31 -3.80
C ALA A 66 7.49 -6.92 -5.24
N LEU A 67 6.49 -6.51 -6.01
CA LEU A 67 6.66 -5.76 -7.25
C LEU A 67 6.71 -4.27 -6.94
N ILE A 68 7.64 -3.58 -7.56
CA ILE A 68 7.75 -2.12 -7.50
C ILE A 68 7.91 -1.56 -8.91
N PRO A 69 7.37 -0.37 -9.23
CA PRO A 69 7.65 0.28 -10.49
C PRO A 69 9.10 0.79 -10.53
N THR A 70 9.69 0.82 -11.71
CA THR A 70 11.04 1.35 -11.91
C THR A 70 11.11 2.86 -11.69
N ASN A 71 9.99 3.55 -11.85
CA ASN A 71 9.83 4.97 -11.53
C ASN A 71 8.56 5.17 -10.69
N ASN A 72 8.70 5.85 -9.56
CA ASN A 72 7.64 6.07 -8.58
C ASN A 72 7.07 7.50 -8.58
N LEU A 73 7.57 8.42 -9.40
CA LEU A 73 7.23 9.84 -9.30
C LEU A 73 5.73 10.09 -9.32
N LYS A 74 5.03 9.64 -10.36
CA LYS A 74 3.59 9.87 -10.51
C LYS A 74 2.77 9.20 -9.40
N VAL A 75 3.11 7.98 -9.00
CA VAL A 75 2.37 7.30 -7.94
C VAL A 75 2.64 7.92 -6.57
N ASN A 76 3.83 8.48 -6.34
CA ASN A 76 4.14 9.24 -5.14
C ASN A 76 3.31 10.53 -5.07
N GLU A 77 3.16 11.26 -6.19
CA GLU A 77 2.28 12.44 -6.26
C GLU A 77 0.83 12.09 -5.91
N VAL A 78 0.33 10.96 -6.43
CA VAL A 78 -1.00 10.46 -6.06
C VAL A 78 -1.07 10.16 -4.57
N SER A 79 -0.09 9.43 -4.01
CA SER A 79 -0.05 9.13 -2.58
C SER A 79 -0.05 10.42 -1.74
N ASN A 80 0.76 11.40 -2.10
CA ASN A 80 0.84 12.68 -1.39
C ASN A 80 -0.51 13.40 -1.36
N LYS A 81 -1.23 13.47 -2.51
CA LYS A 81 -2.57 14.06 -2.58
C LYS A 81 -3.56 13.39 -1.63
N PHE A 82 -3.55 12.04 -1.57
CA PHE A 82 -4.43 11.31 -0.66
C PHE A 82 -3.99 11.39 0.80
N VAL A 83 -2.69 11.42 1.08
CA VAL A 83 -2.18 11.61 2.46
C VAL A 83 -2.62 12.97 2.99
N GLU A 84 -2.37 14.05 2.25
CA GLU A 84 -2.71 15.42 2.64
C GLU A 84 -4.22 15.65 2.65
N GLY A 85 -4.90 15.27 1.57
CA GLY A 85 -6.31 15.57 1.37
C GLY A 85 -7.26 14.82 2.30
N LEU A 86 -6.83 13.70 2.90
CA LEU A 86 -7.63 12.92 3.83
C LEU A 86 -7.17 13.03 5.30
N ASP A 87 -6.15 13.83 5.60
CA ASP A 87 -5.59 13.84 6.96
C ASP A 87 -6.55 14.42 8.00
N TYR A 88 -7.36 15.40 7.63
CA TYR A 88 -8.35 16.01 8.53
C TYR A 88 -9.48 15.04 8.95
N LEU A 89 -9.69 13.97 8.17
CA LEU A 89 -10.65 12.91 8.47
C LEU A 89 -10.08 11.84 9.42
N ARG A 90 -8.77 11.84 9.59
CA ARG A 90 -8.07 10.83 10.36
C ARG A 90 -8.11 11.15 11.86
N ASP A 91 -8.49 10.16 12.64
CA ASP A 91 -8.37 10.21 14.09
C ASP A 91 -6.89 10.11 14.54
N GLU A 92 -6.59 10.56 15.73
CA GLU A 92 -5.27 10.43 16.32
C GLU A 92 -4.90 8.96 16.53
N LEU A 93 -3.60 8.68 16.47
CA LEU A 93 -3.11 7.32 16.71
C LEU A 93 -3.32 6.93 18.19
N SER A 94 -3.91 5.79 18.42
CA SER A 94 -3.93 5.18 19.73
C SER A 94 -2.52 4.73 20.16
N GLU A 95 -2.30 4.57 21.48
CA GLU A 95 -1.03 4.04 21.99
C GLU A 95 -0.66 2.69 21.36
N ASN A 96 -1.66 1.82 21.13
CA ASN A 96 -1.45 0.51 20.51
C ASN A 96 -0.99 0.63 19.05
N GLU A 97 -1.55 1.57 18.30
CA GLU A 97 -1.11 1.85 16.94
C GLU A 97 0.31 2.39 16.90
N ILE A 98 0.67 3.29 17.83
CA ILE A 98 2.03 3.80 17.99
C ILE A 98 3.00 2.65 18.33
N LYS A 99 2.66 1.81 19.33
CA LYS A 99 3.48 0.65 19.72
C LYS A 99 3.71 -0.31 18.55
N LYS A 100 2.68 -0.61 17.75
CA LYS A 100 2.78 -1.47 16.55
C LYS A 100 3.77 -0.92 15.51
N ARG A 101 3.95 0.41 15.42
CA ARG A 101 4.91 1.05 14.49
C ARG A 101 6.34 1.05 15.01
N ASN A 102 6.57 0.65 16.26
CA ASN A 102 7.89 0.58 16.89
C ASN A 102 8.74 1.85 16.67
N PRO A 103 8.35 3.00 17.26
CA PRO A 103 8.99 4.29 16.98
C PRO A 103 10.49 4.32 17.28
N ILE A 104 10.98 3.44 18.16
CA ILE A 104 12.41 3.37 18.54
C ILE A 104 13.27 3.02 17.31
N LYS A 105 12.77 2.20 16.40
CA LYS A 105 13.47 1.78 15.19
C LYS A 105 13.34 2.76 14.02
N LEU A 106 12.56 3.82 14.17
CA LEU A 106 12.34 4.82 13.13
C LEU A 106 13.40 5.91 13.19
N THR A 107 13.79 6.43 12.02
CA THR A 107 14.60 7.64 11.92
C THR A 107 13.85 8.85 12.48
N SER A 108 14.56 9.93 12.83
CA SER A 108 13.94 11.17 13.31
C SER A 108 12.90 11.73 12.33
N ARG A 109 13.15 11.61 11.02
CA ARG A 109 12.22 12.00 9.97
C ARG A 109 10.97 11.11 9.96
N GLN A 110 11.13 9.80 10.00
CA GLN A 110 10.02 8.85 10.04
C GLN A 110 9.16 9.02 11.29
N LYS A 111 9.78 9.33 12.45
CA LYS A 111 9.03 9.69 13.67
C LYS A 111 8.16 10.93 13.46
N LYS A 112 8.72 11.99 12.88
CA LYS A 112 7.95 13.20 12.54
C LYS A 112 6.78 12.88 11.62
N MET A 113 6.98 12.04 10.60
CA MET A 113 5.90 11.62 9.70
C MET A 113 4.84 10.80 10.43
N LEU A 114 5.23 9.86 11.29
CA LEU A 114 4.30 9.04 12.09
C LEU A 114 3.36 9.91 12.94
N PHE A 115 3.90 10.85 13.69
CA PHE A 115 3.09 11.69 14.59
C PHE A 115 2.26 12.72 13.82
N LYS A 116 2.79 13.27 12.73
CA LYS A 116 2.06 14.27 11.94
C LYS A 116 0.98 13.64 11.06
N TRP A 117 1.28 12.52 10.38
CA TRP A 117 0.44 11.95 9.32
C TRP A 117 -0.12 10.55 9.64
N GLY A 118 0.11 10.05 10.86
CA GLY A 118 -0.35 8.72 11.28
C GLY A 118 0.43 7.55 10.70
N TYR A 119 1.44 7.81 9.86
CA TYR A 119 2.23 6.76 9.23
C TYR A 119 3.66 7.23 8.93
N PRO A 120 4.71 6.41 9.22
CA PRO A 120 6.10 6.86 9.07
C PRO A 120 6.58 6.92 7.62
N TYR A 121 5.97 6.13 6.72
CA TYR A 121 6.41 5.99 5.34
C TYR A 121 5.47 6.73 4.39
N VAL A 122 5.47 8.06 4.47
CA VAL A 122 4.73 8.98 3.59
C VAL A 122 5.70 9.93 2.88
N PHE A 123 5.26 10.57 1.81
CA PHE A 123 6.07 11.51 1.01
C PHE A 123 7.38 10.88 0.51
N ASN A 124 8.51 11.46 0.86
CA ASN A 124 9.83 10.97 0.43
C ASN A 124 10.22 9.61 1.05
N GLU A 125 9.52 9.18 2.10
CA GLU A 125 9.67 7.85 2.69
C GLU A 125 8.75 6.81 2.04
N PHE A 126 7.80 7.26 1.21
CA PHE A 126 6.84 6.37 0.56
C PHE A 126 7.50 5.52 -0.52
N LYS A 127 7.18 4.23 -0.51
CA LYS A 127 7.63 3.26 -1.52
C LYS A 127 6.44 2.45 -1.98
N PHE A 128 5.91 2.80 -3.15
CA PHE A 128 4.83 2.03 -3.74
C PHE A 128 5.27 0.60 -4.05
N HIS A 129 4.51 -0.36 -3.59
CA HIS A 129 4.81 -1.77 -3.80
C HIS A 129 3.52 -2.62 -3.79
N LEU A 130 3.57 -3.73 -4.52
CA LEU A 130 2.54 -4.76 -4.52
C LEU A 130 3.14 -6.00 -3.89
N THR A 131 2.72 -6.33 -2.68
CA THR A 131 3.28 -7.41 -1.88
C THR A 131 2.97 -8.77 -2.47
N LEU A 132 4.01 -9.58 -2.70
CA LEU A 132 3.88 -10.94 -3.23
C LEU A 132 3.95 -11.98 -2.12
N THR A 133 4.72 -11.73 -1.05
CA THR A 133 4.92 -12.72 0.01
C THR A 133 4.70 -12.15 1.40
N SER A 134 4.38 -13.03 2.35
CA SER A 134 4.57 -12.79 3.78
C SER A 134 6.04 -12.56 4.08
N LYS A 135 6.36 -12.26 5.36
CA LYS A 135 7.77 -12.29 5.81
C LYS A 135 8.34 -13.68 5.64
N LEU A 136 9.50 -13.76 5.02
CA LEU A 136 10.28 -14.98 4.77
C LEU A 136 11.49 -15.04 5.69
N ASN A 137 11.97 -16.25 5.96
CA ASN A 137 13.26 -16.44 6.61
C ASN A 137 14.40 -16.08 5.66
N ILE A 138 15.55 -15.72 6.24
CA ILE A 138 16.72 -15.30 5.47
C ILE A 138 17.23 -16.40 4.55
N GLU A 139 17.07 -17.65 4.97
CA GLU A 139 17.49 -18.85 4.22
C GLU A 139 16.57 -19.18 3.03
N GLU A 140 15.33 -18.70 3.06
CA GLU A 140 14.31 -19.03 2.05
C GLU A 140 14.13 -17.93 1.02
N ILE A 141 14.43 -16.67 1.38
CA ILE A 141 14.04 -15.51 0.57
C ILE A 141 14.69 -15.54 -0.84
N ASP A 142 15.90 -16.08 -0.96
CA ASP A 142 16.61 -16.14 -2.22
C ASP A 142 16.02 -17.15 -3.19
N ASP A 143 15.64 -18.32 -2.69
CA ASP A 143 15.02 -19.37 -3.51
C ASP A 143 13.61 -18.98 -3.92
N VAL A 144 12.84 -18.38 -2.99
CA VAL A 144 11.50 -17.87 -3.31
C VAL A 144 11.60 -16.72 -4.32
N PHE A 145 12.58 -15.82 -4.18
CA PHE A 145 12.80 -14.74 -5.12
C PHE A 145 13.09 -15.25 -6.54
N LYS A 146 14.04 -16.18 -6.69
CA LYS A 146 14.38 -16.80 -7.98
C LYS A 146 13.15 -17.50 -8.61
N SER A 147 12.41 -18.26 -7.81
CA SER A 147 11.19 -18.93 -8.27
C SER A 147 10.13 -17.96 -8.78
N LEU A 148 9.87 -16.88 -8.02
CA LEU A 148 8.93 -15.83 -8.44
C LEU A 148 9.44 -15.07 -9.66
N GLN A 149 10.74 -14.79 -9.74
CA GLN A 149 11.34 -14.14 -10.90
C GLN A 149 11.09 -14.95 -12.19
N ASN A 150 11.31 -16.27 -12.14
CA ASN A 150 11.06 -17.16 -13.28
C ASN A 150 9.56 -17.19 -13.68
N ILE A 151 8.65 -17.23 -12.71
CA ILE A 151 7.22 -17.18 -12.97
C ILE A 151 6.82 -15.85 -13.62
N LEU A 152 7.35 -14.75 -13.10
CA LEU A 152 6.99 -13.39 -13.54
C LEU A 152 7.50 -13.06 -14.94
N THR A 153 8.50 -13.77 -15.47
CA THR A 153 8.92 -13.61 -16.89
C THR A 153 7.82 -13.90 -17.89
N GLN A 154 6.82 -14.70 -17.50
CA GLN A 154 5.68 -15.05 -18.34
C GLN A 154 4.62 -13.94 -18.42
N PHE A 155 4.73 -12.89 -17.59
CA PHE A 155 3.76 -11.81 -17.54
C PHE A 155 4.33 -10.52 -18.12
N ASN A 156 3.47 -9.82 -18.88
CA ASN A 156 3.82 -8.47 -19.33
C ASN A 156 3.58 -7.47 -18.19
N LEU A 157 4.65 -7.10 -17.50
CA LEU A 157 4.63 -6.15 -16.39
C LEU A 157 5.02 -4.71 -16.82
N ILE A 158 4.81 -4.40 -18.11
CA ILE A 158 5.13 -3.09 -18.71
C ILE A 158 3.81 -2.34 -18.93
N LYS A 159 3.81 -1.04 -18.67
CA LYS A 159 2.66 -0.14 -18.91
C LYS A 159 1.36 -0.59 -18.23
N ILE A 160 1.45 -0.88 -16.93
CA ILE A 160 0.28 -1.19 -16.11
C ILE A 160 -0.57 0.08 -15.93
N ASN A 161 -1.83 0.02 -16.30
CA ASN A 161 -2.74 1.15 -16.12
C ASN A 161 -2.96 1.46 -14.63
N PHE A 162 -2.68 2.70 -14.25
CA PHE A 162 -3.02 3.26 -12.96
C PHE A 162 -4.12 4.29 -13.13
N ASN A 163 -5.36 3.84 -13.07
CA ASN A 163 -6.55 4.59 -13.48
C ASN A 163 -7.62 4.71 -12.40
N SER A 164 -7.34 4.23 -11.21
CA SER A 164 -8.32 4.25 -10.12
C SER A 164 -7.68 3.99 -8.76
N VAL A 165 -8.36 4.43 -7.71
CA VAL A 165 -8.11 4.02 -6.32
C VAL A 165 -9.35 3.36 -5.73
N CYS A 166 -9.16 2.61 -4.64
CA CYS A 166 -10.25 1.94 -3.96
C CYS A 166 -10.24 2.26 -2.47
N ILE A 167 -11.43 2.37 -1.89
CA ILE A 167 -11.62 2.33 -0.44
C ILE A 167 -11.78 0.87 -0.02
N PHE A 168 -11.01 0.48 0.98
CA PHE A 168 -11.15 -0.78 1.71
C PHE A 168 -11.46 -0.46 3.17
N GLY A 169 -12.39 -1.19 3.77
CA GLY A 169 -12.69 -1.11 5.19
C GLY A 169 -12.18 -2.35 5.91
N GLN A 170 -11.67 -2.18 7.12
CA GLN A 170 -11.30 -3.28 8.00
C GLN A 170 -12.45 -3.59 8.95
N LYS A 171 -12.83 -4.85 9.05
CA LYS A 171 -13.82 -5.34 10.01
C LYS A 171 -13.17 -5.85 11.29
N SER A 172 -13.98 -6.26 12.24
CA SER A 172 -13.54 -6.85 13.51
C SER A 172 -12.72 -8.14 13.36
N ASP A 173 -12.83 -8.84 12.23
CA ASP A 173 -12.02 -10.01 11.87
C ASP A 173 -10.63 -9.66 11.33
N GLU A 174 -10.24 -8.38 11.42
CA GLU A 174 -8.99 -7.79 10.93
C GLU A 174 -8.78 -7.88 9.40
N LYS A 175 -9.74 -8.41 8.65
CA LYS A 175 -9.66 -8.49 7.18
C LYS A 175 -10.12 -7.20 6.53
N PHE A 176 -9.51 -6.91 5.39
CA PHE A 176 -9.89 -5.78 4.55
C PHE A 176 -10.88 -6.22 3.47
N TYR A 177 -11.94 -5.44 3.34
CA TYR A 177 -13.00 -5.66 2.36
C TYR A 177 -13.08 -4.49 1.40
N PHE A 178 -13.19 -4.79 0.12
CA PHE A 178 -13.45 -3.79 -0.90
C PHE A 178 -14.79 -3.13 -0.65
N ILE A 179 -14.81 -1.80 -0.70
CA ILE A 179 -16.05 -1.01 -0.53
C ILE A 179 -16.38 -0.33 -1.84
N LYS A 180 -15.49 0.53 -2.37
CA LYS A 180 -15.78 1.35 -3.56
C LYS A 180 -14.52 1.66 -4.35
N ARG A 181 -14.68 1.77 -5.67
CA ARG A 181 -13.65 2.19 -6.63
C ARG A 181 -13.96 3.59 -7.18
N PHE A 182 -12.94 4.41 -7.28
CA PHE A 182 -12.99 5.74 -7.87
C PHE A 182 -12.05 5.79 -9.07
N LYS A 183 -12.62 6.00 -10.24
CA LYS A 183 -11.86 6.17 -11.48
C LYS A 183 -11.21 7.56 -11.52
N PHE A 184 -10.04 7.64 -12.08
CA PHE A 184 -9.40 8.90 -12.43
C PHE A 184 -9.97 9.43 -13.75
N ASN A 185 -9.67 10.70 -14.05
CA ASN A 185 -9.97 11.24 -15.36
C ASN A 185 -9.20 10.46 -16.44
N ASN A 186 -9.80 10.32 -17.62
CA ASN A 186 -9.09 9.76 -18.75
C ASN A 186 -7.91 10.67 -19.14
N LEU A 187 -6.90 10.06 -19.77
CA LEU A 187 -5.82 10.79 -20.43
C LEU A 187 -6.38 11.67 -21.54
#